data_7b4c7faf6b4e8a15b28e86cb3c1bdb00
#
_entry.id   7b4c7faf6b4e8a15b28e86cb3c1bdb00
#
_cell.length_a   1.000
_cell.length_b   1.000
_cell.length_c   1.000
_cell.angle_alpha   90.00
_cell.angle_beta   90.00
_cell.angle_gamma   90.00
#
_symmetry.space_group_name_H-M   'P 1'
#
loop_
_entity.id
_entity.type
_entity.pdbx_description
1 polymer ?
#
loop_
_entity_poly.entity_id
_entity_poly.type
_entity_poly.pdbx_seq_one_letter_code
_entity_poly.pdbx_strand_id
1 'polypeptide(L)'
;MKLYYVTLNTTEEASKISKALLEQKLAVCTNWFPITCAYSWEGKIVEEPETVLIIKTQSGYREEIEQVIAKHITYTNLIAEISPESVNSGFMEWLNKDVYPKA
;
A
#
# COMPACT_ATOMS: atom_id res chain seq x y z
N MET A 1 -14.01 -4.35 0.39
CA MET A 1 -12.71 -3.80 0.82
C MET A 1 -11.59 -4.33 -0.07
N LYS A 2 -10.58 -3.51 -0.27
CA LYS A 2 -9.36 -3.90 -0.98
C LYS A 2 -8.15 -3.60 -0.11
N LEU A 3 -7.13 -4.45 -0.22
CA LEU A 3 -5.83 -4.22 0.38
C LEU A 3 -4.81 -4.06 -0.73
N TYR A 4 -3.83 -3.20 -0.52
CA TYR A 4 -2.67 -3.12 -1.42
C TYR A 4 -1.42 -3.48 -0.64
N TYR A 5 -0.67 -4.42 -1.17
CA TYR A 5 0.63 -4.80 -0.63
C TYR A 5 1.68 -4.10 -1.48
N VAL A 6 2.41 -3.19 -0.86
CA VAL A 6 3.35 -2.31 -1.56
C VAL A 6 4.74 -2.47 -0.96
N THR A 7 5.76 -2.63 -1.80
CA THR A 7 7.14 -2.66 -1.32
C THR A 7 7.81 -1.32 -1.59
N LEU A 8 8.55 -0.83 -0.59
CA LEU A 8 9.24 0.46 -0.64
C LEU A 8 10.65 0.29 -0.10
N ASN A 9 11.52 1.26 -0.35
CA ASN A 9 12.89 1.20 0.14
C ASN A 9 13.01 1.62 1.61
N THR A 10 12.18 2.53 2.08
CA THR A 10 12.32 3.09 3.43
C THR A 10 10.98 3.28 4.14
N THR A 11 11.05 3.32 5.47
CA THR A 11 9.87 3.64 6.30
C THR A 11 9.45 5.10 6.13
N GLU A 12 10.39 5.97 5.79
CA GLU A 12 10.08 7.37 5.52
C GLU A 12 9.18 7.52 4.31
N GLU A 13 9.45 6.78 3.24
CA GLU A 13 8.58 6.76 2.06
C GLU A 13 7.18 6.25 2.42
N ALA A 14 7.10 5.19 3.22
CA ALA A 14 5.83 4.65 3.66
C ALA A 14 5.01 5.68 4.44
N SER A 15 5.66 6.42 5.33
CA SER A 15 5.00 7.46 6.13
C SER A 15 4.45 8.59 5.25
N LYS A 16 5.26 9.07 4.31
CA LYS A 16 4.85 10.16 3.42
C LYS A 16 3.71 9.74 2.48
N ILE A 17 3.82 8.56 1.90
CA ILE A 17 2.77 8.01 1.02
C ILE A 17 1.48 7.84 1.81
N SER A 18 1.56 7.26 3.00
CA SER A 18 0.39 7.05 3.86
C SER A 18 -0.34 8.35 4.17
N LYS A 19 0.43 9.38 4.55
CA LYS A 19 -0.15 10.68 4.84
C LYS A 19 -0.89 11.25 3.63
N ALA A 20 -0.29 11.19 2.44
CA ALA A 20 -0.91 11.67 1.22
C ALA A 20 -2.19 10.91 0.89
N LEU A 21 -2.18 9.57 1.03
CA LEU A 21 -3.35 8.76 0.76
C LEU A 21 -4.51 9.08 1.71
N LEU A 22 -4.21 9.24 2.99
CA LEU A 22 -5.22 9.56 3.99
C LEU A 22 -5.79 10.96 3.80
N GLU A 23 -4.95 11.95 3.50
CA GLU A 23 -5.39 13.32 3.25
C GLU A 23 -6.31 13.41 2.03
N GLN A 24 -6.06 12.61 1.01
CA GLN A 24 -6.87 12.59 -0.21
C GLN A 24 -8.05 11.60 -0.13
N LYS A 25 -8.24 10.96 0.99
CA LYS A 25 -9.30 9.98 1.23
C LYS A 25 -9.28 8.81 0.24
N LEU A 26 -8.09 8.41 -0.15
CA LEU A 26 -7.86 7.25 -1.02
C LEU A 26 -7.70 5.97 -0.22
N ALA A 27 -7.49 6.08 1.07
CA ALA A 27 -7.37 4.95 1.99
C ALA A 27 -7.94 5.34 3.35
N VAL A 28 -8.38 4.37 4.11
CA VAL A 28 -8.89 4.59 5.45
C VAL A 28 -7.81 4.39 6.51
N CYS A 29 -6.85 3.52 6.21
CA CYS A 29 -5.81 3.17 7.19
C CYS A 29 -4.66 2.51 6.45
N THR A 30 -3.46 2.67 6.98
CA THR A 30 -2.26 2.05 6.46
C THR A 30 -1.46 1.45 7.60
N ASN A 31 -0.66 0.43 7.28
CA ASN A 31 0.30 -0.16 8.20
C ASN A 31 1.61 -0.32 7.46
N TRP A 32 2.75 -0.21 8.14
CA TRP A 32 4.01 -0.54 7.50
C TRP A 32 4.97 -1.17 8.51
N PHE A 33 5.87 -2.00 7.99
CA PHE A 33 6.85 -2.70 8.79
C PHE A 33 8.09 -3.00 7.95
N PRO A 34 9.26 -3.09 8.59
CA PRO A 34 10.49 -3.41 7.89
C PRO A 34 10.53 -4.89 7.53
N ILE A 35 11.15 -5.21 6.39
CA ILE A 35 11.38 -6.56 5.93
C ILE A 35 12.81 -6.67 5.39
N THR A 36 13.24 -7.90 5.10
CA THR A 36 14.44 -8.17 4.33
C THR A 36 14.02 -8.75 3.00
N CYS A 37 14.50 -8.17 1.91
CA CYS A 37 14.25 -8.64 0.55
C CYS A 37 15.47 -9.36 0.02
N ALA A 38 15.29 -10.52 -0.57
CA ALA A 38 16.35 -11.24 -1.26
C ALA A 38 15.96 -11.39 -2.73
N TYR A 39 16.89 -11.09 -3.63
CA TYR A 39 16.62 -11.19 -5.06
C TYR A 39 17.92 -11.44 -5.84
N SER A 40 17.75 -11.89 -7.08
CA SER A 40 18.89 -12.09 -7.98
C SER A 40 19.20 -10.81 -8.74
N TRP A 41 20.46 -10.43 -8.73
CA TRP A 41 20.92 -9.26 -9.46
C TRP A 41 22.27 -9.58 -10.09
N GLU A 42 22.34 -9.49 -11.42
CA GLU A 42 23.57 -9.74 -12.18
C GLU A 42 24.28 -11.06 -11.80
N GLY A 43 23.49 -12.14 -11.68
CA GLY A 43 24.00 -13.46 -11.38
C GLY A 43 24.34 -13.70 -9.91
N LYS A 44 24.04 -12.73 -9.03
CA LYS A 44 24.30 -12.84 -7.59
C LYS A 44 23.02 -12.72 -6.81
N ILE A 45 23.00 -13.29 -5.61
CA ILE A 45 21.87 -13.12 -4.68
C ILE A 45 22.21 -11.95 -3.77
N VAL A 46 21.30 -10.98 -3.71
CA VAL A 46 21.45 -9.78 -2.91
C VAL A 46 20.36 -9.77 -1.84
N GLU A 47 20.73 -9.38 -0.62
CA GLU A 47 19.76 -9.16 0.47
C GLU A 47 19.81 -7.70 0.86
N GLU A 48 18.65 -7.08 0.98
CA GLU A 48 18.54 -5.66 1.31
C GLU A 48 17.36 -5.40 2.23
N PRO A 49 17.45 -4.38 3.10
CA PRO A 49 16.29 -3.95 3.87
C PRO A 49 15.28 -3.26 2.96
N GLU A 50 14.01 -3.56 3.21
CA GLU A 50 12.90 -2.89 2.55
C GLU A 50 11.79 -2.63 3.56
N THR A 51 10.73 -1.98 3.12
CA THR A 51 9.56 -1.72 3.94
C THR A 51 8.32 -2.16 3.17
N VAL A 52 7.44 -2.88 3.84
CA VAL A 52 6.11 -3.20 3.30
C VAL A 52 5.13 -2.17 3.80
N LEU A 53 4.35 -1.61 2.87
CA LEU A 53 3.22 -0.75 3.19
C LEU A 53 1.94 -1.50 2.81
N ILE A 54 1.04 -1.66 3.78
CA ILE A 54 -0.29 -2.24 3.55
C ILE A 54 -1.29 -1.10 3.56
N ILE A 55 -2.04 -0.95 2.47
CA ILE A 55 -3.03 0.11 2.30
C ILE A 55 -4.41 -0.55 2.36
N LYS A 56 -5.28 -0.04 3.22
CA LYS A 56 -6.64 -0.54 3.38
C LYS A 56 -7.62 0.47 2.81
N THR A 57 -8.41 0.05 1.82
CA THR A 57 -9.30 0.94 1.09
C THR A 57 -10.48 0.17 0.52
N GLN A 58 -11.22 0.81 -0.37
CA GLN A 58 -12.34 0.22 -1.11
C GLN A 58 -11.93 0.01 -2.57
N SER A 59 -12.80 -0.61 -3.35
CA SER A 59 -12.56 -0.81 -4.78
C SER A 59 -12.62 0.51 -5.54
N GLY A 60 -11.87 0.59 -6.64
CA GLY A 60 -11.93 1.71 -7.58
C GLY A 60 -10.88 2.80 -7.38
N TYR A 61 -9.93 2.62 -6.46
CA TYR A 61 -8.92 3.64 -6.16
C TYR A 61 -7.52 3.31 -6.66
N ARG A 62 -7.36 2.19 -7.35
CA ARG A 62 -6.04 1.71 -7.74
C ARG A 62 -5.20 2.73 -8.50
N GLU A 63 -5.78 3.32 -9.53
CA GLU A 63 -5.05 4.26 -10.39
C GLU A 63 -4.55 5.46 -9.58
N GLU A 64 -5.42 6.03 -8.75
CA GLU A 64 -5.06 7.18 -7.93
C GLU A 64 -4.01 6.82 -6.89
N ILE A 65 -4.10 5.64 -6.29
CA ILE A 65 -3.09 5.15 -5.33
C ILE A 65 -1.74 5.00 -6.02
N GLU A 66 -1.70 4.40 -7.20
CA GLU A 66 -0.45 4.24 -7.95
C GLU A 66 0.15 5.60 -8.31
N GLN A 67 -0.67 6.58 -8.66
CA GLN A 67 -0.21 7.93 -8.96
C GLN A 67 0.42 8.61 -7.74
N VAL A 68 -0.17 8.44 -6.55
CA VAL A 68 0.39 8.98 -5.31
C VAL A 68 1.74 8.33 -5.02
N ILE A 69 1.83 7.02 -5.13
CA ILE A 69 3.07 6.30 -4.89
C ILE A 69 4.16 6.79 -5.87
N ALA A 70 3.82 6.94 -7.13
CA ALA A 70 4.77 7.38 -8.17
C ALA A 70 5.36 8.77 -7.91
N LYS A 71 4.67 9.62 -7.16
CA LYS A 71 5.18 10.94 -6.79
C LYS A 71 6.26 10.89 -5.71
N HIS A 72 6.37 9.79 -5.01
CA HIS A 72 7.26 9.68 -3.85
C HIS A 72 8.45 8.74 -4.08
N ILE A 73 8.46 7.99 -5.17
CA ILE A 73 9.55 7.05 -5.49
C ILE A 73 9.99 7.22 -6.94
N THR A 74 11.21 6.79 -7.23
CA THR A 74 11.79 6.88 -8.59
C THR A 74 12.13 5.52 -9.16
N TYR A 75 11.83 4.45 -8.46
CA TYR A 75 12.15 3.07 -8.83
C TYR A 75 10.87 2.27 -9.03
N THR A 76 10.98 1.15 -9.72
CA THR A 76 9.88 0.21 -9.90
C THR A 76 9.74 -0.64 -8.64
N ASN A 77 8.53 -0.76 -8.14
CA ASN A 77 8.22 -1.55 -6.96
C ASN A 77 7.00 -2.44 -7.20
N LEU A 78 6.74 -3.34 -6.27
CA LEU A 78 5.53 -4.14 -6.31
C LEU A 78 4.36 -3.34 -5.72
N ILE A 79 3.25 -3.31 -6.44
CA ILE A 79 1.97 -2.81 -5.94
C ILE A 79 0.93 -3.87 -6.31
N ALA A 80 0.54 -4.67 -5.34
CA ALA A 80 -0.38 -5.78 -5.57
C ALA A 80 -1.71 -5.51 -4.88
N GLU A 81 -2.80 -5.63 -5.64
CA GLU A 81 -4.15 -5.51 -5.10
C GLU A 81 -4.59 -6.88 -4.59
N ILE A 82 -5.13 -6.91 -3.38
CA ILE A 82 -5.60 -8.13 -2.73
C ILE A 82 -7.05 -7.92 -2.34
N SER A 83 -7.89 -8.90 -2.69
CA SER A 83 -9.29 -8.90 -2.33
C SER A 83 -9.50 -9.91 -1.20
N PRO A 84 -9.70 -9.46 0.05
CA PRO A 84 -9.98 -10.40 1.13
C PRO A 84 -11.33 -11.07 0.90
N GLU A 85 -11.41 -12.36 1.17
CA GLU A 85 -12.64 -13.11 1.02
C GLU A 85 -13.70 -12.63 2.02
N SER A 86 -13.27 -12.29 3.23
CA SER A 86 -14.17 -11.77 4.25
C SER A 86 -13.43 -10.80 5.15
N VAL A 87 -14.18 -9.85 5.71
CA VAL A 87 -13.69 -8.88 6.68
C VAL A 87 -14.76 -8.75 7.75
N ASN A 88 -14.34 -8.65 9.02
CA ASN A 88 -15.27 -8.51 10.13
C ASN A 88 -16.14 -7.24 9.98
N SER A 89 -17.39 -7.34 10.42
CA SER A 89 -18.37 -6.27 10.24
C SER A 89 -17.99 -4.96 10.92
N GLY A 90 -17.38 -5.02 12.09
CA GLY A 90 -16.96 -3.80 12.80
C GLY A 90 -15.97 -2.97 12.00
N PHE A 91 -15.00 -3.61 11.35
CA PHE A 91 -14.04 -2.89 10.52
C PHE A 91 -14.72 -2.34 9.26
N MET A 92 -15.60 -3.11 8.63
CA MET A 92 -16.32 -2.65 7.44
C MET A 92 -17.19 -1.43 7.72
N GLU A 93 -17.84 -1.38 8.88
CA GLU A 93 -18.62 -0.22 9.27
C GLU A 93 -17.74 1.03 9.39
N TRP A 94 -16.57 0.89 10.00
CA TRP A 94 -15.62 1.98 10.14
C TRP A 94 -15.07 2.44 8.79
N LEU A 95 -14.70 1.48 7.94
CA LEU A 95 -14.20 1.77 6.59
C LEU A 95 -15.22 2.57 5.77
N ASN A 96 -16.49 2.16 5.82
CA ASN A 96 -17.57 2.78 5.04
C ASN A 96 -17.89 4.21 5.46
N LYS A 97 -17.42 4.67 6.61
CA LYS A 97 -17.65 6.05 7.05
C LYS A 97 -16.76 7.04 6.32
N ASP A 98 -15.56 6.63 5.92
CA ASP A 98 -14.57 7.53 5.34
C ASP A 98 -14.34 7.32 3.85
N VAL A 99 -14.38 6.08 3.38
CA VAL A 99 -14.08 5.76 1.99
C VAL A 99 -15.18 4.88 1.42
N TYR A 100 -15.75 5.31 0.30
CA TYR A 100 -16.79 4.57 -0.40
C TYR A 100 -16.23 3.88 -1.63
N PRO A 101 -16.74 2.68 -1.99
CA PRO A 101 -16.32 2.04 -3.23
C PRO A 101 -16.61 2.93 -4.44
N LYS A 102 -15.71 2.92 -5.40
CA LYS A 102 -15.94 3.54 -6.70
C LYS A 102 -16.35 2.48 -7.70
N ALA A 103 -17.24 2.85 -8.57
CA ALA A 103 -17.70 1.96 -9.64
C ALA A 103 -16.57 1.62 -10.64
#